data_b1b14dc3940d3b8666b9e51ceba31979
#
_entry.id   b1b14dc3940d3b8666b9e51ceba31979
#
_cell.length_a   1.000
_cell.length_b   1.000
_cell.length_c   1.000
_cell.angle_alpha   90.00
_cell.angle_beta   90.00
_cell.angle_gamma   90.00
#
_symmetry.space_group_name_H-M   'P 1'
#
loop_
_entity.id
_entity.type
_entity.pdbx_description
1 polymer ?
#
loop_
_entity_poly.entity_id
_entity_poly.type
_entity_poly.pdbx_seq_one_letter_code
_entity_poly.pdbx_strand_id
1 'polypeptide(L)'
;MNNHGELAFGEIPAPLKYVRPTNETTLANGIRVVSEAFPGAKAHVGVYVGSGSRNETLDTTGSSYLVQRMATRGTTSRTKSEFSEEVGGMGASYSSTSNREWTSFDMSVLKGDTGRAINLLGDAVCNPTFNSAEFEVLKEEVSAEHESNHTRYEETTLENCFFNSFREHMIGQPVKGDRDMLQEIGADHLRSYHTANYYGDNIVIVATGDVNHAQIVEQVEQAFAALPKTSDVSATGTERPIYTPSILFIRDDEMINSNVGIFYDAPSVKHEDYYSFLLLKHMFGSYRVDQNAEHLNDVHKQYNSMHALLGNLPDVTRADSHYFAGSDYGLFGNYFFGNEVFTRQMNYCGVCLPTIYSHYLNEVEVFRGRNHLFNQLLTNESAAGLNKEIGMDYLQLGFRRSRTEIATRVASIDAYHIK
;
A
#
# COMPACT_ATOMS: atom_id res chain seq x y z
N MET A 1 -40.54 -2.34 -0.98
CA MET A 1 -39.05 -2.32 -0.86
C MET A 1 -38.72 -1.30 0.22
N ASN A 2 -38.08 -1.74 1.30
CA ASN A 2 -37.64 -0.81 2.32
C ASN A 2 -36.52 0.06 1.75
N ASN A 3 -36.66 1.36 1.87
CA ASN A 3 -35.55 2.28 1.58
C ASN A 3 -34.41 1.95 2.55
N HIS A 4 -33.36 1.32 2.04
CA HIS A 4 -32.20 0.90 2.83
C HIS A 4 -31.20 2.04 3.06
N GLY A 5 -31.59 3.24 2.96
CA GLY A 5 -30.79 4.41 3.23
C GLY A 5 -31.59 5.67 2.90
N GLU A 6 -31.26 6.71 3.59
CA GLU A 6 -31.85 8.03 3.38
C GLU A 6 -31.26 8.76 2.17
N LEU A 7 -30.18 8.20 1.56
CA LEU A 7 -29.52 8.80 0.40
C LEU A 7 -30.14 8.29 -0.90
N ALA A 8 -30.54 9.22 -1.77
CA ALA A 8 -30.93 8.90 -3.13
C ALA A 8 -29.73 8.32 -3.91
N PHE A 9 -30.04 7.52 -4.95
CA PHE A 9 -29.03 6.98 -5.86
C PHE A 9 -28.19 8.12 -6.46
N GLY A 10 -26.86 8.00 -6.40
CA GLY A 10 -25.94 9.03 -6.87
C GLY A 10 -25.65 10.16 -5.87
N GLU A 11 -26.31 10.20 -4.70
CA GLU A 11 -25.95 11.16 -3.66
C GLU A 11 -24.75 10.70 -2.83
N ILE A 12 -23.93 11.67 -2.44
CA ILE A 12 -22.81 11.44 -1.51
C ILE A 12 -23.07 12.15 -0.18
N PRO A 13 -22.57 11.61 0.95
CA PRO A 13 -22.69 12.23 2.27
C PRO A 13 -22.11 13.65 2.29
N ALA A 14 -22.76 14.55 3.03
CA ALA A 14 -22.35 15.95 3.13
C ALA A 14 -20.87 16.14 3.54
N PRO A 15 -20.29 15.38 4.48
CA PRO A 15 -18.87 15.49 4.81
C PRO A 15 -17.93 15.19 3.63
N LEU A 16 -18.30 14.29 2.72
CA LEU A 16 -17.51 13.97 1.53
C LEU A 16 -17.63 15.00 0.41
N LYS A 17 -18.52 16.00 0.54
CA LYS A 17 -18.62 17.11 -0.40
C LYS A 17 -17.56 18.20 -0.14
N TYR A 18 -16.89 18.15 0.99
CA TYR A 18 -15.85 19.13 1.34
C TYR A 18 -14.51 18.73 0.75
N VAL A 19 -13.97 19.60 -0.11
CA VAL A 19 -12.62 19.44 -0.68
C VAL A 19 -11.64 20.30 0.11
N ARG A 20 -10.65 19.68 0.73
CA ARG A 20 -9.58 20.40 1.43
C ARG A 20 -8.66 21.06 0.42
N PRO A 21 -8.22 22.31 0.66
CA PRO A 21 -7.23 22.96 -0.19
C PRO A 21 -5.88 22.27 -0.07
N THR A 22 -5.34 21.86 -1.19
CA THR A 22 -3.99 21.26 -1.30
C THR A 22 -3.07 22.32 -1.90
N ASN A 23 -1.93 22.57 -1.23
CA ASN A 23 -0.88 23.44 -1.75
C ASN A 23 0.24 22.58 -2.33
N GLU A 24 0.75 22.97 -3.49
CA GLU A 24 1.81 22.28 -4.20
C GLU A 24 2.89 23.26 -4.65
N THR A 25 4.15 22.86 -4.49
CA THR A 25 5.32 23.59 -5.01
C THR A 25 6.35 22.58 -5.52
N THR A 26 6.85 22.81 -6.73
CA THR A 26 7.96 22.02 -7.28
C THR A 26 9.26 22.81 -7.10
N LEU A 27 10.24 22.20 -6.44
CA LEU A 27 11.55 22.78 -6.19
C LEU A 27 12.43 22.77 -7.44
N ALA A 28 13.53 23.53 -7.41
CA ALA A 28 14.48 23.59 -8.52
C ALA A 28 15.12 22.21 -8.85
N ASN A 29 15.32 21.37 -7.83
CA ASN A 29 15.81 20.01 -8.00
C ASN A 29 14.70 18.99 -8.38
N GLY A 30 13.49 19.44 -8.70
CA GLY A 30 12.40 18.61 -9.20
C GLY A 30 11.50 17.98 -8.11
N ILE A 31 11.87 18.03 -6.84
CA ILE A 31 11.06 17.51 -5.74
C ILE A 31 9.72 18.25 -5.68
N ARG A 32 8.63 17.50 -5.61
CA ARG A 32 7.29 18.05 -5.39
C ARG A 32 6.98 18.07 -3.91
N VAL A 33 6.72 19.26 -3.37
CA VAL A 33 6.31 19.48 -1.97
C VAL A 33 4.82 19.75 -1.94
N VAL A 34 4.08 18.93 -1.23
CA VAL A 34 2.62 19.00 -1.12
C VAL A 34 2.23 19.17 0.33
N SER A 35 1.29 20.04 0.61
CA SER A 35 0.71 20.16 1.95
C SER A 35 -0.80 20.25 1.92
N GLU A 36 -1.42 19.62 2.91
CA GLU A 36 -2.86 19.68 3.13
C GLU A 36 -3.13 19.92 4.62
N ALA A 37 -3.90 20.96 4.93
CA ALA A 37 -4.23 21.30 6.31
C ALA A 37 -5.14 20.24 6.93
N PHE A 38 -4.77 19.77 8.11
CA PHE A 38 -5.55 18.84 8.92
C PHE A 38 -5.60 19.32 10.37
N PRO A 39 -6.78 19.49 10.98
CA PRO A 39 -6.87 20.03 12.32
C PRO A 39 -6.27 19.06 13.35
N GLY A 40 -5.48 19.58 14.28
CA GLY A 40 -4.88 18.80 15.35
C GLY A 40 -3.55 19.35 15.83
N ALA A 41 -3.02 18.77 16.90
CA ALA A 41 -1.71 19.15 17.47
C ALA A 41 -0.53 18.43 16.80
N LYS A 42 -0.82 17.38 16.01
CA LYS A 42 0.19 16.57 15.32
C LYS A 42 0.33 17.00 13.86
N ALA A 43 1.55 16.99 13.38
CA ALA A 43 1.88 17.07 11.97
C ALA A 43 2.45 15.71 11.52
N HIS A 44 2.21 15.36 10.28
CA HIS A 44 2.79 14.17 9.67
C HIS A 44 3.56 14.58 8.42
N VAL A 45 4.80 14.11 8.32
CA VAL A 45 5.67 14.35 7.16
C VAL A 45 6.02 13.01 6.56
N GLY A 46 5.77 12.85 5.26
CA GLY A 46 6.12 11.66 4.49
C GLY A 46 7.01 12.03 3.31
N VAL A 47 8.03 11.23 3.08
CA VAL A 47 8.87 11.25 1.89
C VAL A 47 8.53 10.02 1.08
N TYR A 48 8.07 10.20 -0.13
CA TYR A 48 7.61 9.14 -1.03
C TYR A 48 8.51 9.11 -2.25
N VAL A 49 9.20 7.99 -2.45
CA VAL A 49 10.10 7.75 -3.57
C VAL A 49 9.42 6.81 -4.56
N GLY A 50 9.33 7.19 -5.83
CA GLY A 50 8.69 6.43 -6.90
C GLY A 50 9.53 5.24 -7.38
N SER A 51 10.12 4.50 -6.45
CA SER A 51 10.89 3.30 -6.73
C SER A 51 10.68 2.24 -5.64
N GLY A 52 10.65 0.98 -6.07
CA GLY A 52 10.43 -0.17 -5.22
C GLY A 52 11.09 -1.42 -5.83
N SER A 53 10.61 -2.62 -5.51
CA SER A 53 11.16 -3.87 -6.04
C SER A 53 11.03 -3.98 -7.56
N ARG A 54 10.11 -3.26 -8.19
CA ARG A 54 10.00 -3.16 -9.65
C ARG A 54 11.28 -2.64 -10.32
N ASN A 55 12.02 -1.78 -9.63
CA ASN A 55 13.22 -1.10 -10.14
C ASN A 55 14.51 -1.88 -9.84
N GLU A 56 14.42 -3.12 -9.40
CA GLU A 56 15.53 -4.04 -9.17
C GLU A 56 15.84 -4.87 -10.42
N THR A 57 16.86 -5.70 -10.32
CA THR A 57 17.16 -6.76 -11.29
C THR A 57 17.07 -8.11 -10.62
N LEU A 58 17.03 -9.19 -11.38
CA LEU A 58 16.96 -10.55 -10.83
C LEU A 58 18.14 -10.85 -9.89
N ASP A 59 19.31 -10.29 -10.17
CA ASP A 59 20.52 -10.47 -9.36
C ASP A 59 20.54 -9.58 -8.10
N THR A 60 19.63 -8.61 -7.98
CA THR A 60 19.60 -7.63 -6.89
C THR A 60 18.25 -7.54 -6.20
N THR A 61 17.45 -8.62 -6.26
CA THR A 61 16.14 -8.69 -5.62
C THR A 61 16.23 -8.43 -4.12
N GLY A 62 15.37 -7.51 -3.61
CA GLY A 62 15.36 -7.08 -2.22
C GLY A 62 16.19 -5.82 -1.94
N SER A 63 16.91 -5.27 -2.94
CA SER A 63 17.70 -4.04 -2.74
C SER A 63 16.88 -2.86 -2.28
N SER A 64 15.66 -2.67 -2.78
CA SER A 64 14.77 -1.58 -2.34
C SER A 64 14.42 -1.68 -0.86
N TYR A 65 14.09 -2.89 -0.41
CA TYR A 65 13.79 -3.17 1.00
C TYR A 65 15.02 -2.95 1.89
N LEU A 66 16.19 -3.41 1.45
CA LEU A 66 17.44 -3.24 2.18
C LEU A 66 17.88 -1.76 2.25
N VAL A 67 17.77 -1.00 1.15
CA VAL A 67 18.04 0.45 1.14
C VAL A 67 17.11 1.18 2.12
N GLN A 68 15.82 0.86 2.10
CA GLN A 68 14.85 1.43 3.03
C GLN A 68 15.22 1.14 4.50
N ARG A 69 15.66 -0.08 4.81
CA ARG A 69 16.06 -0.48 6.17
C ARG A 69 17.41 0.14 6.58
N MET A 70 18.31 0.34 5.63
CA MET A 70 19.63 0.96 5.88
C MET A 70 19.56 2.48 6.07
N ALA A 71 18.55 3.17 5.56
CA ALA A 71 18.44 4.63 5.59
C ALA A 71 18.57 5.24 7.01
N THR A 72 18.16 4.50 8.04
CA THR A 72 18.24 4.94 9.45
C THR A 72 19.35 4.28 10.25
N ARG A 73 20.21 3.47 9.60
CA ARG A 73 21.29 2.73 10.27
C ARG A 73 22.65 3.44 10.22
N GLY A 74 22.66 4.64 9.71
CA GLY A 74 23.83 5.50 9.65
C GLY A 74 23.81 6.38 8.41
N THR A 75 23.97 7.67 8.64
CA THR A 75 24.11 8.70 7.63
C THR A 75 25.50 9.32 7.73
N THR A 76 25.82 10.25 6.84
CA THR A 76 27.08 10.99 6.91
C THR A 76 27.19 11.87 8.16
N SER A 77 26.06 12.25 8.75
CA SER A 77 25.97 13.17 9.90
C SER A 77 25.54 12.50 11.20
N ARG A 78 24.98 11.28 11.16
CA ARG A 78 24.39 10.60 12.34
C ARG A 78 24.63 9.11 12.32
N THR A 79 24.85 8.56 13.49
CA THR A 79 24.81 7.13 13.76
C THR A 79 23.37 6.65 13.94
N LYS A 80 23.15 5.33 13.90
CA LYS A 80 21.84 4.69 14.21
C LYS A 80 21.31 5.11 15.59
N SER A 81 22.19 5.19 16.60
CA SER A 81 21.81 5.57 17.98
C SER A 81 21.34 7.01 18.04
N GLU A 82 22.11 7.93 17.47
CA GLU A 82 21.77 9.35 17.41
C GLU A 82 20.46 9.61 16.70
N PHE A 83 20.21 8.92 15.57
CA PHE A 83 18.91 8.99 14.88
C PHE A 83 17.77 8.57 15.80
N SER A 84 17.92 7.43 16.50
CA SER A 84 16.90 6.92 17.43
C SER A 84 16.68 7.84 18.64
N GLU A 85 17.75 8.43 19.18
CA GLU A 85 17.70 9.39 20.28
C GLU A 85 16.99 10.69 19.88
N GLU A 86 17.24 11.20 18.65
CA GLU A 86 16.56 12.39 18.17
C GLU A 86 15.07 12.13 17.94
N VAL A 87 14.68 10.97 17.35
CA VAL A 87 13.29 10.57 17.19
C VAL A 87 12.60 10.45 18.54
N GLY A 88 13.25 9.76 19.51
CA GLY A 88 12.75 9.62 20.89
C GLY A 88 12.63 10.94 21.62
N GLY A 89 13.62 11.83 21.47
CA GLY A 89 13.64 13.17 22.08
C GLY A 89 12.52 14.10 21.59
N MET A 90 12.02 13.89 20.37
CA MET A 90 10.84 14.59 19.85
C MET A 90 9.51 13.91 20.25
N GLY A 91 9.55 12.71 20.83
CA GLY A 91 8.35 11.88 20.99
C GLY A 91 7.70 11.53 19.65
N ALA A 92 8.52 11.46 18.60
CA ALA A 92 8.07 11.18 17.25
C ALA A 92 7.81 9.69 17.03
N SER A 93 6.91 9.39 16.10
CA SER A 93 6.72 8.04 15.58
C SER A 93 7.27 7.99 14.16
N TYR A 94 8.28 7.18 13.94
CA TYR A 94 8.87 6.91 12.62
C TYR A 94 8.37 5.59 12.07
N SER A 95 8.08 5.56 10.79
CA SER A 95 7.80 4.34 10.04
C SER A 95 8.37 4.45 8.62
N SER A 96 8.74 3.33 8.04
CA SER A 96 9.16 3.28 6.64
C SER A 96 8.65 1.99 6.02
N THR A 97 8.33 2.04 4.73
CA THR A 97 7.74 0.92 3.99
C THR A 97 8.33 0.89 2.59
N SER A 98 8.77 -0.28 2.15
CA SER A 98 9.09 -0.56 0.75
C SER A 98 7.97 -1.42 0.14
N ASN A 99 7.60 -1.11 -1.09
CA ASN A 99 6.60 -1.81 -1.87
C ASN A 99 7.12 -2.06 -3.29
N ARG A 100 6.28 -2.58 -4.16
CA ARG A 100 6.67 -2.90 -5.55
C ARG A 100 7.02 -1.68 -6.39
N GLU A 101 6.31 -0.58 -6.23
CA GLU A 101 6.48 0.63 -7.06
C GLU A 101 6.95 1.86 -6.29
N TRP A 102 7.00 1.80 -4.97
CA TRP A 102 7.33 2.95 -4.14
C TRP A 102 7.95 2.57 -2.80
N THR A 103 8.70 3.50 -2.26
CA THR A 103 9.24 3.45 -0.91
C THR A 103 8.83 4.70 -0.15
N SER A 104 8.41 4.58 1.10
CA SER A 104 8.06 5.71 1.95
C SER A 104 8.86 5.75 3.23
N PHE A 105 9.08 6.98 3.71
CA PHE A 105 9.67 7.30 5.01
C PHE A 105 8.77 8.32 5.68
N ASP A 106 8.14 7.92 6.76
CA ASP A 106 7.05 8.67 7.38
C ASP A 106 7.38 9.02 8.84
N MET A 107 7.06 10.24 9.25
CA MET A 107 7.25 10.69 10.63
C MET A 107 6.05 11.49 11.14
N SER A 108 5.50 11.07 12.28
CA SER A 108 4.48 11.83 13.02
C SER A 108 5.11 12.56 14.18
N VAL A 109 4.92 13.87 14.23
CA VAL A 109 5.52 14.76 15.23
C VAL A 109 4.51 15.76 15.79
N LEU A 110 4.84 16.46 16.85
CA LEU A 110 4.14 17.69 17.22
C LEU A 110 4.47 18.79 16.20
N LYS A 111 3.54 19.69 15.96
CA LYS A 111 3.68 20.74 14.93
C LYS A 111 4.96 21.61 15.08
N GLY A 112 5.46 21.81 16.30
CA GLY A 112 6.69 22.56 16.58
C GLY A 112 7.97 21.86 16.11
N ASP A 113 7.96 20.55 15.95
CA ASP A 113 9.12 19.73 15.59
C ASP A 113 9.13 19.34 14.09
N THR A 114 8.22 19.86 13.27
CA THR A 114 8.09 19.52 11.86
C THR A 114 9.40 19.75 11.08
N GLY A 115 10.10 20.84 11.34
CA GLY A 115 11.40 21.14 10.70
C GLY A 115 12.50 20.15 11.08
N ARG A 116 12.53 19.71 12.35
CA ARG A 116 13.48 18.68 12.78
C ARG A 116 13.17 17.34 12.11
N ALA A 117 11.89 16.98 11.98
CA ALA A 117 11.47 15.78 11.28
C ALA A 117 11.89 15.80 9.81
N ILE A 118 11.70 16.93 9.11
CA ILE A 118 12.13 17.11 7.71
C ILE A 118 13.64 16.95 7.58
N ASN A 119 14.42 17.52 8.48
CA ASN A 119 15.88 17.40 8.49
C ASN A 119 16.34 15.95 8.72
N LEU A 120 15.72 15.23 9.65
CA LEU A 120 16.03 13.82 9.90
C LEU A 120 15.68 12.92 8.69
N LEU A 121 14.50 13.11 8.10
CA LEU A 121 14.10 12.38 6.91
C LEU A 121 14.99 12.73 5.71
N GLY A 122 15.35 14.01 5.54
CA GLY A 122 16.27 14.45 4.50
C GLY A 122 17.64 13.80 4.62
N ASP A 123 18.20 13.75 5.82
CA ASP A 123 19.48 13.10 6.05
C ASP A 123 19.44 11.59 5.80
N ALA A 124 18.39 10.90 6.28
CA ALA A 124 18.20 9.48 6.07
C ALA A 124 18.03 9.11 4.58
N VAL A 125 17.34 9.94 3.82
CA VAL A 125 17.04 9.69 2.40
C VAL A 125 18.19 10.12 1.48
N CYS A 126 18.86 11.24 1.78
CA CYS A 126 19.90 11.79 0.91
C CYS A 126 21.31 11.22 1.17
N ASN A 127 21.62 10.91 2.42
CA ASN A 127 22.99 10.67 2.88
C ASN A 127 23.23 9.33 3.57
N PRO A 128 22.60 8.20 3.19
CA PRO A 128 22.88 6.93 3.84
C PRO A 128 24.31 6.48 3.54
N THR A 129 25.02 5.98 4.54
CA THR A 129 26.43 5.56 4.40
C THR A 129 26.59 4.14 3.89
N PHE A 130 25.55 3.29 4.02
CA PHE A 130 25.61 1.86 3.70
C PHE A 130 26.85 1.18 4.30
N ASN A 131 27.02 1.37 5.63
CA ASN A 131 28.14 0.79 6.36
C ASN A 131 28.08 -0.74 6.30
N SER A 132 29.20 -1.38 5.91
CA SER A 132 29.23 -2.84 5.74
C SER A 132 28.97 -3.61 7.03
N ALA A 133 29.41 -3.11 8.20
CA ALA A 133 29.14 -3.78 9.47
C ALA A 133 27.65 -3.75 9.85
N GLU A 134 27.01 -2.59 9.71
CA GLU A 134 25.55 -2.48 9.94
C GLU A 134 24.75 -3.26 8.88
N PHE A 135 25.28 -3.38 7.67
CA PHE A 135 24.65 -4.15 6.60
C PHE A 135 24.66 -5.65 6.89
N GLU A 136 25.77 -6.20 7.40
CA GLU A 136 25.80 -7.63 7.80
C GLU A 136 24.83 -7.92 8.94
N VAL A 137 24.70 -7.02 9.92
CA VAL A 137 23.69 -7.16 10.98
C VAL A 137 22.27 -7.14 10.39
N LEU A 138 22.02 -6.26 9.41
CA LEU A 138 20.71 -6.20 8.74
C LEU A 138 20.43 -7.50 7.96
N LYS A 139 21.42 -8.09 7.29
CA LYS A 139 21.26 -9.37 6.58
C LYS A 139 20.83 -10.48 7.54
N GLU A 140 21.44 -10.56 8.72
CA GLU A 140 21.06 -11.54 9.75
C GLU A 140 19.60 -11.33 10.22
N GLU A 141 19.20 -10.08 10.48
CA GLU A 141 17.83 -9.74 10.84
C GLU A 141 16.83 -10.13 9.74
N VAL A 142 17.11 -9.81 8.48
CA VAL A 142 16.24 -10.13 7.33
C VAL A 142 16.19 -11.64 7.11
N SER A 143 17.31 -12.35 7.25
CA SER A 143 17.32 -13.83 7.20
C SER A 143 16.43 -14.44 8.27
N ALA A 144 16.48 -13.93 9.50
CA ALA A 144 15.59 -14.38 10.57
C ALA A 144 14.10 -14.04 10.29
N GLU A 145 13.83 -12.88 9.66
CA GLU A 145 12.49 -12.54 9.19
C GLU A 145 11.98 -13.52 8.12
N HIS A 146 12.83 -13.91 7.17
CA HIS A 146 12.49 -14.95 6.17
C HIS A 146 12.18 -16.31 6.82
N GLU A 147 12.95 -16.72 7.81
CA GLU A 147 12.67 -17.95 8.55
C GLU A 147 11.34 -17.88 9.31
N SER A 148 11.03 -16.74 9.93
CA SER A 148 9.75 -16.54 10.63
C SER A 148 8.55 -16.43 9.69
N ASN A 149 8.75 -16.09 8.41
CA ASN A 149 7.69 -15.97 7.41
C ASN A 149 7.00 -17.31 7.10
N HIS A 150 7.64 -18.47 7.39
CA HIS A 150 6.98 -19.77 7.28
C HIS A 150 5.72 -19.88 8.15
N THR A 151 5.54 -18.99 9.13
CA THR A 151 4.32 -18.91 9.95
C THR A 151 3.33 -17.85 9.47
N ARG A 152 3.71 -17.00 8.51
CA ARG A 152 2.88 -15.92 7.94
C ARG A 152 2.28 -16.32 6.60
N TYR A 153 1.50 -17.38 6.61
CA TYR A 153 0.94 -17.99 5.42
C TYR A 153 0.15 -17.05 4.50
N GLU A 154 -0.53 -16.04 5.06
CA GLU A 154 -1.25 -15.04 4.25
C GLU A 154 -0.28 -14.23 3.40
N GLU A 155 0.76 -13.65 4.00
CA GLU A 155 1.78 -12.85 3.30
C GLU A 155 2.44 -13.68 2.20
N THR A 156 2.88 -14.90 2.53
CA THR A 156 3.49 -15.84 1.59
C THR A 156 2.54 -16.21 0.45
N THR A 157 1.26 -16.45 0.75
CA THR A 157 0.26 -16.77 -0.28
C THR A 157 0.04 -15.59 -1.24
N LEU A 158 -0.05 -14.37 -0.71
CA LEU A 158 -0.21 -13.17 -1.53
C LEU A 158 1.03 -12.91 -2.40
N GLU A 159 2.24 -13.05 -1.85
CA GLU A 159 3.48 -12.95 -2.64
C GLU A 159 3.53 -13.99 -3.77
N ASN A 160 3.15 -15.24 -3.49
CA ASN A 160 3.05 -16.30 -4.49
C ASN A 160 1.99 -16.01 -5.56
N CYS A 161 0.90 -15.34 -5.23
CA CYS A 161 -0.09 -14.90 -6.21
C CYS A 161 0.51 -13.87 -7.18
N PHE A 162 1.30 -12.92 -6.69
CA PHE A 162 2.02 -11.97 -7.54
C PHE A 162 3.06 -12.68 -8.41
N PHE A 163 3.87 -13.54 -7.82
CA PHE A 163 4.89 -14.31 -8.55
C PHE A 163 4.27 -15.12 -9.69
N ASN A 164 3.18 -15.80 -9.43
CA ASN A 164 2.49 -16.59 -10.44
C ASN A 164 1.82 -15.75 -11.54
N SER A 165 1.27 -14.59 -11.16
CA SER A 165 0.56 -13.71 -12.11
C SER A 165 1.51 -12.96 -13.03
N PHE A 166 2.74 -12.66 -12.56
CA PHE A 166 3.71 -11.82 -13.29
C PHE A 166 5.12 -12.44 -13.31
N ARG A 167 5.21 -13.72 -13.69
CA ARG A 167 6.42 -14.56 -13.57
C ARG A 167 7.70 -13.97 -14.14
N GLU A 168 7.62 -13.29 -15.28
CA GLU A 168 8.78 -12.78 -16.02
C GLU A 168 9.07 -11.30 -15.72
N HIS A 169 8.35 -10.71 -14.77
CA HIS A 169 8.47 -9.31 -14.44
C HIS A 169 8.85 -9.09 -12.98
N MET A 170 9.65 -8.05 -12.70
CA MET A 170 10.11 -7.73 -11.33
C MET A 170 8.96 -7.47 -10.34
N ILE A 171 7.78 -7.03 -10.81
CA ILE A 171 6.56 -6.90 -9.97
C ILE A 171 6.13 -8.25 -9.37
N GLY A 172 6.39 -9.37 -10.02
CA GLY A 172 6.13 -10.70 -9.50
C GLY A 172 7.08 -11.12 -8.39
N GLN A 173 8.27 -10.54 -8.32
CA GLN A 173 9.26 -10.92 -7.31
C GLN A 173 8.86 -10.45 -5.91
N PRO A 174 9.27 -11.18 -4.85
CA PRO A 174 9.01 -10.79 -3.48
C PRO A 174 9.67 -9.43 -3.15
N VAL A 175 8.93 -8.55 -2.48
CA VAL A 175 9.43 -7.22 -2.10
C VAL A 175 10.65 -7.28 -1.17
N LYS A 176 10.71 -8.29 -0.29
CA LYS A 176 11.83 -8.52 0.64
C LYS A 176 13.02 -9.22 -0.03
N GLY A 177 12.90 -9.56 -1.31
CA GLY A 177 13.90 -10.32 -2.05
C GLY A 177 13.84 -11.82 -1.77
N ASP A 178 14.68 -12.57 -2.50
CA ASP A 178 14.87 -14.00 -2.28
C ASP A 178 15.95 -14.22 -1.20
N ARG A 179 15.78 -15.25 -0.39
CA ARG A 179 16.71 -15.62 0.68
C ARG A 179 18.11 -15.94 0.15
N ASP A 180 18.19 -16.65 -0.96
CA ASP A 180 19.48 -17.04 -1.54
C ASP A 180 20.20 -15.83 -2.11
N MET A 181 19.47 -14.91 -2.77
CA MET A 181 20.02 -13.69 -3.33
C MET A 181 20.49 -12.70 -2.26
N LEU A 182 19.86 -12.71 -1.07
CA LEU A 182 20.25 -11.84 0.05
C LEU A 182 21.74 -11.99 0.43
N GLN A 183 22.31 -13.20 0.27
CA GLN A 183 23.72 -13.44 0.57
C GLN A 183 24.67 -12.84 -0.48
N GLU A 184 24.22 -12.78 -1.73
CA GLU A 184 24.99 -12.25 -2.86
C GLU A 184 25.01 -10.71 -2.91
N ILE A 185 24.04 -10.06 -2.29
CA ILE A 185 23.93 -8.59 -2.28
C ILE A 185 25.00 -8.00 -1.36
N GLY A 186 25.77 -7.04 -1.90
CA GLY A 186 26.75 -6.24 -1.18
C GLY A 186 26.32 -4.79 -1.02
N ALA A 187 26.98 -4.04 -0.15
CA ALA A 187 26.72 -2.62 0.08
C ALA A 187 26.83 -1.77 -1.21
N ASP A 188 27.63 -2.18 -2.17
CA ASP A 188 27.78 -1.48 -3.45
C ASP A 188 26.53 -1.62 -4.34
N HIS A 189 25.82 -2.74 -4.28
CA HIS A 189 24.53 -2.90 -4.95
C HIS A 189 23.50 -1.92 -4.38
N LEU A 190 23.48 -1.72 -3.05
CA LEU A 190 22.59 -0.76 -2.40
C LEU A 190 22.91 0.68 -2.81
N ARG A 191 24.21 1.05 -2.88
CA ARG A 191 24.64 2.36 -3.36
C ARG A 191 24.22 2.60 -4.80
N SER A 192 24.40 1.59 -5.66
CA SER A 192 23.99 1.66 -7.07
C SER A 192 22.49 1.83 -7.20
N TYR A 193 21.70 1.03 -6.47
CA TYR A 193 20.24 1.17 -6.43
C TYR A 193 19.80 2.55 -5.94
N HIS A 194 20.38 3.03 -4.84
CA HIS A 194 20.07 4.35 -4.29
C HIS A 194 20.39 5.47 -5.31
N THR A 195 21.57 5.48 -5.88
CA THR A 195 21.98 6.49 -6.88
C THR A 195 21.09 6.48 -8.12
N ALA A 196 20.64 5.31 -8.55
CA ALA A 196 19.78 5.18 -9.72
C ALA A 196 18.35 5.67 -9.48
N ASN A 197 17.82 5.53 -8.25
CA ASN A 197 16.40 5.68 -7.99
C ASN A 197 16.01 6.88 -7.09
N TYR A 198 16.98 7.43 -6.30
CA TYR A 198 16.73 8.52 -5.36
C TYR A 198 17.20 9.85 -5.97
N TYR A 199 16.32 10.51 -6.72
CA TYR A 199 16.53 11.80 -7.35
C TYR A 199 15.26 12.65 -7.29
N GLY A 200 15.40 13.95 -7.45
CA GLY A 200 14.34 14.92 -7.16
C GLY A 200 13.04 14.71 -7.92
N ASP A 201 13.08 14.49 -9.24
CA ASP A 201 11.87 14.28 -10.05
C ASP A 201 11.10 12.98 -9.67
N ASN A 202 11.75 12.07 -8.94
CA ASN A 202 11.17 10.81 -8.48
C ASN A 202 10.67 10.86 -7.01
N ILE A 203 10.72 12.04 -6.37
CA ILE A 203 10.38 12.19 -4.96
C ILE A 203 9.23 13.16 -4.78
N VAL A 204 8.29 12.77 -3.92
CA VAL A 204 7.19 13.61 -3.43
C VAL A 204 7.30 13.71 -1.92
N ILE A 205 7.28 14.93 -1.39
CA ILE A 205 7.28 15.18 0.06
C ILE A 205 5.93 15.75 0.43
N VAL A 206 5.27 15.10 1.38
CA VAL A 206 3.93 15.47 1.81
C VAL A 206 3.95 15.87 3.27
N ALA A 207 3.37 17.01 3.60
CA ALA A 207 3.15 17.44 4.96
C ALA A 207 1.67 17.65 5.24
N THR A 208 1.12 16.96 6.23
CA THR A 208 -0.29 17.09 6.65
C THR A 208 -0.39 17.44 8.11
N GLY A 209 -1.38 18.25 8.47
CA GLY A 209 -1.58 18.73 9.83
C GLY A 209 -1.72 20.25 9.88
N ASP A 210 -1.50 20.84 11.04
CA ASP A 210 -1.46 22.32 11.20
C ASP A 210 -0.05 22.82 10.80
N VAL A 211 0.18 22.87 9.48
CA VAL A 211 1.49 23.18 8.87
C VAL A 211 1.41 24.42 7.98
N ASN A 212 2.50 25.17 7.92
CA ASN A 212 2.65 26.29 7.00
C ASN A 212 3.42 25.85 5.75
N HIS A 213 2.77 25.88 4.58
CA HIS A 213 3.35 25.41 3.33
C HIS A 213 4.68 26.10 2.98
N ALA A 214 4.77 27.43 3.11
CA ALA A 214 5.98 28.18 2.76
C ALA A 214 7.18 27.77 3.65
N GLN A 215 6.94 27.54 4.95
CA GLN A 215 7.98 27.06 5.86
C GLN A 215 8.42 25.62 5.54
N ILE A 216 7.46 24.75 5.17
CA ILE A 216 7.79 23.38 4.75
C ILE A 216 8.65 23.42 3.49
N VAL A 217 8.29 24.22 2.49
CA VAL A 217 9.05 24.37 1.24
C VAL A 217 10.49 24.78 1.52
N GLU A 218 10.71 25.81 2.35
CA GLU A 218 12.04 26.31 2.72
C GLU A 218 12.86 25.21 3.43
N GLN A 219 12.25 24.49 4.38
CA GLN A 219 12.92 23.42 5.13
C GLN A 219 13.28 22.22 4.24
N VAL A 220 12.38 21.86 3.32
CA VAL A 220 12.64 20.77 2.36
C VAL A 220 13.74 21.18 1.38
N GLU A 221 13.73 22.41 0.87
CA GLU A 221 14.78 22.91 -0.03
C GLU A 221 16.17 22.81 0.62
N GLN A 222 16.29 23.12 1.90
CA GLN A 222 17.53 23.00 2.66
C GLN A 222 17.92 21.55 2.92
N ALA A 223 16.98 20.72 3.38
CA ALA A 223 17.25 19.34 3.81
C ALA A 223 17.55 18.39 2.63
N PHE A 224 16.99 18.65 1.45
CA PHE A 224 17.11 17.82 0.27
C PHE A 224 17.97 18.46 -0.86
N ALA A 225 18.74 19.47 -0.53
CA ALA A 225 19.59 20.19 -1.50
C ALA A 225 20.64 19.28 -2.18
N ALA A 226 21.06 18.20 -1.54
CA ALA A 226 22.07 17.30 -2.04
C ALA A 226 21.58 16.38 -3.19
N LEU A 227 20.26 16.22 -3.37
CA LEU A 227 19.72 15.34 -4.40
C LEU A 227 19.79 15.98 -5.79
N PRO A 228 20.28 15.21 -6.81
CA PRO A 228 20.24 15.64 -8.20
C PRO A 228 18.79 15.68 -8.68
N LYS A 229 18.52 16.47 -9.71
CA LYS A 229 17.18 16.57 -10.29
C LYS A 229 16.75 15.27 -10.96
N THR A 230 17.64 14.68 -11.75
CA THR A 230 17.43 13.45 -12.54
C THR A 230 18.55 12.46 -12.27
N SER A 231 18.32 11.20 -12.55
CA SER A 231 19.38 10.18 -12.52
C SER A 231 20.02 10.07 -13.92
N ASP A 232 21.34 9.87 -13.96
CA ASP A 232 22.07 9.56 -15.18
C ASP A 232 21.95 8.07 -15.57
N VAL A 233 21.36 7.26 -14.69
CA VAL A 233 21.17 5.82 -14.90
C VAL A 233 19.81 5.59 -15.54
N SER A 234 19.78 4.76 -16.59
CA SER A 234 18.51 4.35 -17.22
C SER A 234 17.60 3.68 -16.20
N ALA A 235 16.33 4.12 -16.16
CA ALA A 235 15.33 3.53 -15.28
C ALA A 235 15.10 2.05 -15.64
N THR A 236 15.16 1.17 -14.65
CA THR A 236 14.80 -0.24 -14.76
C THR A 236 13.31 -0.43 -14.47
N GLY A 237 12.73 -1.54 -14.94
CA GLY A 237 11.34 -1.89 -14.62
C GLY A 237 10.28 -1.02 -15.32
N THR A 238 10.63 -0.37 -16.44
CA THR A 238 9.70 0.47 -17.22
C THR A 238 8.73 -0.35 -18.09
N GLU A 239 9.02 -1.62 -18.31
CA GLU A 239 8.16 -2.51 -19.10
C GLU A 239 6.83 -2.74 -18.40
N ARG A 240 5.77 -2.88 -19.21
CA ARG A 240 4.45 -3.21 -18.68
C ARG A 240 4.40 -4.69 -18.32
N PRO A 241 3.99 -5.05 -17.09
CA PRO A 241 3.85 -6.45 -16.71
C PRO A 241 2.71 -7.12 -17.48
N ILE A 242 2.92 -8.38 -17.86
CA ILE A 242 1.93 -9.20 -18.56
C ILE A 242 1.36 -10.20 -17.56
N TYR A 243 0.04 -10.13 -17.36
CA TYR A 243 -0.67 -11.11 -16.56
C TYR A 243 -0.67 -12.48 -17.25
N THR A 244 -0.25 -13.50 -16.52
CA THR A 244 -0.24 -14.90 -16.99
C THR A 244 -1.07 -15.77 -16.07
N PRO A 245 -2.23 -16.28 -16.51
CA PRO A 245 -3.04 -17.18 -15.70
C PRO A 245 -2.25 -18.47 -15.39
N SER A 246 -2.19 -18.84 -14.14
CA SER A 246 -1.46 -20.02 -13.69
C SER A 246 -1.98 -20.56 -12.38
N ILE A 247 -1.60 -21.79 -12.05
CA ILE A 247 -1.93 -22.44 -10.79
C ILE A 247 -0.63 -22.86 -10.12
N LEU A 248 -0.46 -22.44 -8.87
CA LEU A 248 0.59 -22.90 -7.99
C LEU A 248 -0.06 -23.72 -6.87
N PHE A 249 0.43 -24.93 -6.67
CA PHE A 249 0.05 -25.76 -5.56
C PHE A 249 1.30 -26.11 -4.74
N ILE A 250 1.30 -25.68 -3.47
CA ILE A 250 2.36 -25.99 -2.51
C ILE A 250 1.76 -26.92 -1.48
N ARG A 251 2.36 -28.11 -1.34
CA ARG A 251 1.97 -29.06 -0.32
C ARG A 251 2.95 -28.98 0.84
N ASP A 252 2.39 -28.76 2.02
CA ASP A 252 3.09 -28.81 3.28
C ASP A 252 2.28 -29.71 4.23
N ASP A 253 2.82 -30.88 4.54
CA ASP A 253 2.13 -31.88 5.36
C ASP A 253 2.13 -31.50 6.86
N GLU A 254 2.86 -30.47 7.27
CA GLU A 254 2.86 -29.96 8.64
C GLU A 254 1.76 -28.90 8.85
N MET A 255 1.18 -28.35 7.77
CA MET A 255 0.11 -27.38 7.85
C MET A 255 -1.23 -28.00 8.22
N ILE A 256 -1.83 -27.52 9.28
CA ILE A 256 -3.17 -27.92 9.74
C ILE A 256 -4.27 -27.28 8.88
N ASN A 257 -4.02 -26.08 8.37
CA ASN A 257 -4.99 -25.27 7.64
C ASN A 257 -4.53 -24.99 6.21
N SER A 258 -5.50 -24.80 5.32
CA SER A 258 -5.25 -24.46 3.92
C SER A 258 -5.32 -22.95 3.72
N ASN A 259 -4.40 -22.43 2.90
CA ASN A 259 -4.35 -21.04 2.45
C ASN A 259 -4.55 -21.03 0.94
N VAL A 260 -5.55 -20.32 0.46
CA VAL A 260 -5.89 -20.27 -0.98
C VAL A 260 -6.04 -18.82 -1.41
N GLY A 261 -5.26 -18.43 -2.42
CA GLY A 261 -5.40 -17.15 -3.13
C GLY A 261 -5.94 -17.39 -4.53
N ILE A 262 -7.04 -16.72 -4.90
CA ILE A 262 -7.62 -16.76 -6.24
C ILE A 262 -7.68 -15.34 -6.76
N PHE A 263 -6.83 -15.04 -7.75
CA PHE A 263 -6.65 -13.71 -8.29
C PHE A 263 -6.81 -13.69 -9.80
N TYR A 264 -7.29 -12.56 -10.30
CA TYR A 264 -7.56 -12.28 -11.69
C TYR A 264 -6.89 -10.98 -12.11
N ASP A 265 -6.62 -10.85 -13.41
CA ASP A 265 -6.20 -9.59 -14.00
C ASP A 265 -7.24 -8.49 -13.71
N ALA A 266 -6.77 -7.31 -13.41
CA ALA A 266 -7.60 -6.19 -13.01
C ALA A 266 -7.05 -4.86 -13.55
N PRO A 267 -7.90 -3.81 -13.64
CA PRO A 267 -7.45 -2.52 -14.10
C PRO A 267 -6.43 -1.88 -13.17
N SER A 268 -5.50 -1.10 -13.77
CA SER A 268 -4.56 -0.25 -13.04
C SER A 268 -5.27 0.97 -12.42
N VAL A 269 -4.57 1.70 -11.56
CA VAL A 269 -5.09 2.91 -10.93
C VAL A 269 -5.48 4.02 -11.94
N LYS A 270 -4.90 3.98 -13.16
CA LYS A 270 -5.15 4.95 -14.24
C LYS A 270 -6.33 4.57 -15.16
N HIS A 271 -6.83 3.35 -15.03
CA HIS A 271 -7.90 2.85 -15.89
C HIS A 271 -9.27 3.40 -15.44
N GLU A 272 -10.20 3.56 -16.37
CA GLU A 272 -11.56 4.05 -16.08
C GLU A 272 -12.35 3.15 -15.14
N ASP A 273 -12.16 1.83 -15.21
CA ASP A 273 -12.82 0.84 -14.37
C ASP A 273 -12.21 0.70 -12.96
N TYR A 274 -11.15 1.46 -12.63
CA TYR A 274 -10.54 1.43 -11.30
C TYR A 274 -11.56 1.56 -10.18
N TYR A 275 -12.51 2.49 -10.30
CA TYR A 275 -13.51 2.75 -9.27
C TYR A 275 -14.55 1.62 -9.15
N SER A 276 -14.84 0.92 -10.24
CA SER A 276 -15.70 -0.28 -10.24
C SER A 276 -15.06 -1.41 -9.44
N PHE A 277 -13.77 -1.67 -9.65
CA PHE A 277 -13.03 -2.68 -8.89
C PHE A 277 -12.78 -2.27 -7.43
N LEU A 278 -12.57 -0.98 -7.16
CA LEU A 278 -12.52 -0.46 -5.81
C LEU A 278 -13.85 -0.70 -5.08
N LEU A 279 -14.97 -0.46 -5.74
CA LEU A 279 -16.30 -0.75 -5.19
C LEU A 279 -16.51 -2.25 -5.01
N LEU A 280 -16.15 -3.09 -5.99
CA LEU A 280 -16.21 -4.55 -5.89
C LEU A 280 -15.48 -5.09 -4.66
N LYS A 281 -14.28 -4.61 -4.37
CA LYS A 281 -13.54 -4.97 -3.16
C LYS A 281 -14.38 -4.75 -1.89
N HIS A 282 -15.11 -3.64 -1.81
CA HIS A 282 -15.97 -3.32 -0.67
C HIS A 282 -17.27 -4.11 -0.65
N MET A 283 -17.78 -4.50 -1.80
CA MET A 283 -18.96 -5.36 -1.91
C MET A 283 -18.65 -6.79 -1.49
N PHE A 284 -17.50 -7.32 -1.91
CA PHE A 284 -17.03 -8.63 -1.44
C PHE A 284 -16.73 -8.58 0.05
N GLY A 285 -15.92 -7.61 0.47
CA GLY A 285 -15.58 -7.36 1.87
C GLY A 285 -14.69 -8.42 2.50
N SER A 286 -14.87 -8.68 3.77
CA SER A 286 -14.13 -9.69 4.53
C SER A 286 -15.06 -10.54 5.38
N TYR A 287 -14.61 -11.73 5.74
CA TYR A 287 -15.31 -12.69 6.59
C TYR A 287 -14.38 -13.22 7.68
N ARG A 288 -14.90 -13.37 8.91
CA ARG A 288 -14.23 -13.97 10.05
C ARG A 288 -15.24 -14.77 10.89
N VAL A 289 -14.88 -15.99 11.28
CA VAL A 289 -15.76 -16.86 12.10
C VAL A 289 -16.04 -16.28 13.48
N ASP A 290 -15.02 -15.73 14.12
CA ASP A 290 -15.12 -15.13 15.45
C ASP A 290 -16.09 -13.93 15.51
N GLN A 291 -16.26 -13.24 14.39
CA GLN A 291 -17.26 -12.18 14.26
C GLN A 291 -18.71 -12.72 14.18
N ASN A 292 -18.91 -14.01 13.87
CA ASN A 292 -20.22 -14.62 13.77
C ASN A 292 -20.73 -15.18 15.10
N ALA A 293 -19.85 -15.65 16.00
CA ALA A 293 -20.22 -16.46 17.16
C ALA A 293 -20.93 -15.66 18.27
N GLU A 294 -20.57 -14.40 18.48
CA GLU A 294 -21.08 -13.62 19.61
C GLU A 294 -22.11 -12.54 19.25
N HIS A 295 -22.33 -12.24 17.98
CA HIS A 295 -22.99 -10.99 17.59
C HIS A 295 -23.98 -11.12 16.42
N LEU A 296 -24.62 -12.24 16.23
CA LEU A 296 -25.69 -12.40 15.23
C LEU A 296 -26.80 -11.33 15.35
N ASN A 297 -26.88 -10.66 16.49
CA ASN A 297 -27.84 -9.58 16.77
C ASN A 297 -27.21 -8.17 16.68
N ASP A 298 -25.93 -8.04 16.35
CA ASP A 298 -25.27 -6.73 16.33
C ASP A 298 -25.54 -6.02 15.01
N VAL A 299 -26.34 -4.97 15.06
CA VAL A 299 -26.78 -4.14 13.91
C VAL A 299 -25.58 -3.49 13.19
N HIS A 300 -24.41 -3.45 13.82
CA HIS A 300 -23.18 -2.85 13.27
C HIS A 300 -22.34 -3.78 12.41
N LYS A 301 -22.73 -5.05 12.26
CA LYS A 301 -21.98 -5.96 11.38
C LYS A 301 -22.16 -5.60 9.92
N GLN A 302 -21.02 -5.49 9.27
CA GLN A 302 -20.96 -5.28 7.83
C GLN A 302 -21.44 -6.54 7.11
N TYR A 303 -22.70 -6.56 6.70
CA TYR A 303 -23.20 -7.62 5.84
C TYR A 303 -22.66 -7.41 4.43
N ASN A 304 -21.76 -8.27 4.03
CA ASN A 304 -21.14 -8.29 2.70
C ASN A 304 -21.33 -9.65 2.02
N SER A 305 -20.88 -9.77 0.78
CA SER A 305 -21.09 -10.98 0.00
C SER A 305 -20.32 -12.18 0.55
N MET A 306 -19.16 -11.95 1.17
CA MET A 306 -18.41 -13.03 1.84
C MET A 306 -19.19 -13.59 3.01
N HIS A 307 -19.83 -12.76 3.83
CA HIS A 307 -20.70 -13.22 4.92
C HIS A 307 -21.92 -14.02 4.40
N ALA A 308 -22.52 -13.58 3.29
CA ALA A 308 -23.65 -14.27 2.72
C ALA A 308 -23.32 -15.68 2.21
N LEU A 309 -22.13 -15.83 1.62
CA LEU A 309 -21.69 -17.09 1.04
C LEU A 309 -21.05 -18.02 2.08
N LEU A 310 -20.21 -17.50 2.96
CA LEU A 310 -19.36 -18.29 3.84
C LEU A 310 -19.96 -18.48 5.24
N GLY A 311 -20.92 -17.65 5.63
CA GLY A 311 -21.51 -17.69 6.98
C GLY A 311 -22.15 -19.02 7.39
N ASN A 312 -22.48 -19.87 6.42
CA ASN A 312 -23.03 -21.20 6.66
C ASN A 312 -21.99 -22.33 6.45
N LEU A 313 -20.74 -22.00 6.19
CA LEU A 313 -19.66 -22.95 5.96
C LEU A 313 -18.75 -23.01 7.19
N PRO A 314 -18.85 -24.08 8.03
CA PRO A 314 -18.13 -24.16 9.30
C PRO A 314 -16.60 -24.27 9.13
N ASP A 315 -16.17 -24.69 7.95
CA ASP A 315 -14.77 -25.01 7.66
C ASP A 315 -13.94 -23.79 7.23
N VAL A 316 -14.59 -22.64 6.96
CA VAL A 316 -13.93 -21.39 6.62
C VAL A 316 -13.73 -20.55 7.86
N THR A 317 -12.50 -20.20 8.14
CA THR A 317 -12.16 -19.35 9.29
C THR A 317 -12.08 -17.89 8.90
N ARG A 318 -11.55 -17.61 7.70
CA ARG A 318 -11.30 -16.24 7.23
C ARG A 318 -11.36 -16.15 5.71
N ALA A 319 -11.89 -15.05 5.21
CA ALA A 319 -11.77 -14.66 3.81
C ALA A 319 -11.63 -13.14 3.69
N ASP A 320 -10.75 -12.67 2.81
CA ASP A 320 -10.52 -11.26 2.55
C ASP A 320 -10.47 -10.99 1.05
N SER A 321 -11.12 -9.91 0.62
CA SER A 321 -11.02 -9.42 -0.76
C SER A 321 -9.90 -8.40 -0.88
N HIS A 322 -9.05 -8.58 -1.89
CA HIS A 322 -7.92 -7.72 -2.19
C HIS A 322 -8.04 -7.11 -3.58
N TYR A 323 -7.64 -5.87 -3.70
CA TYR A 323 -7.44 -5.18 -4.97
C TYR A 323 -6.11 -4.44 -4.89
N PHE A 324 -5.15 -4.90 -5.66
CA PHE A 324 -3.83 -4.30 -5.81
C PHE A 324 -3.79 -3.58 -7.15
N ALA A 325 -3.89 -2.27 -7.14
CA ALA A 325 -3.81 -1.45 -8.33
C ALA A 325 -2.48 -0.70 -8.35
N GLY A 326 -1.64 -1.04 -9.32
CA GLY A 326 -0.39 -0.33 -9.60
C GLY A 326 -0.57 0.73 -10.68
N SER A 327 0.54 1.32 -11.11
CA SER A 327 0.54 2.38 -12.13
C SER A 327 0.10 1.90 -13.51
N ASP A 328 0.38 0.63 -13.86
CA ASP A 328 0.10 0.02 -15.17
C ASP A 328 -0.37 -1.44 -15.08
N TYR A 329 -0.56 -1.97 -13.88
CA TYR A 329 -1.10 -3.31 -13.61
C TYR A 329 -2.19 -3.27 -12.55
N GLY A 330 -2.96 -4.34 -12.48
CA GLY A 330 -3.88 -4.58 -11.38
C GLY A 330 -4.06 -6.07 -11.11
N LEU A 331 -4.35 -6.41 -9.87
CA LEU A 331 -4.65 -7.77 -9.45
C LEU A 331 -5.82 -7.72 -8.46
N PHE A 332 -6.93 -8.38 -8.80
CA PHE A 332 -8.11 -8.45 -7.95
C PHE A 332 -8.42 -9.90 -7.60
N GLY A 333 -8.72 -10.15 -6.34
CA GLY A 333 -9.07 -11.50 -5.93
C GLY A 333 -9.37 -11.64 -4.46
N ASN A 334 -9.43 -12.89 -4.04
CA ASN A 334 -9.81 -13.27 -2.69
C ASN A 334 -8.78 -14.22 -2.09
N TYR A 335 -8.45 -13.97 -0.83
CA TYR A 335 -7.70 -14.87 0.01
C TYR A 335 -8.66 -15.59 0.94
N PHE A 336 -8.47 -16.89 1.10
CA PHE A 336 -9.26 -17.74 1.98
C PHE A 336 -8.34 -18.52 2.93
N PHE A 337 -8.78 -18.68 4.16
CA PHE A 337 -8.13 -19.47 5.18
C PHE A 337 -9.16 -20.38 5.85
N GLY A 338 -8.86 -21.68 5.93
CA GLY A 338 -9.76 -22.66 6.49
C GLY A 338 -9.14 -24.03 6.62
N ASN A 339 -9.92 -25.03 7.03
CA ASN A 339 -9.40 -26.39 7.15
C ASN A 339 -9.20 -27.08 5.78
N GLU A 340 -8.55 -28.24 5.76
CA GLU A 340 -8.22 -28.99 4.55
C GLU A 340 -9.46 -29.38 3.72
N VAL A 341 -10.56 -29.71 4.35
CA VAL A 341 -11.82 -30.11 3.67
C VAL A 341 -12.36 -29.01 2.81
N PHE A 342 -12.18 -27.76 3.24
CA PHE A 342 -12.69 -26.58 2.56
C PHE A 342 -11.91 -26.22 1.29
N THR A 343 -10.71 -26.73 1.06
CA THR A 343 -9.90 -26.34 -0.11
C THR A 343 -10.63 -26.56 -1.44
N ARG A 344 -11.41 -27.63 -1.57
CA ARG A 344 -12.23 -27.89 -2.76
C ARG A 344 -13.38 -26.90 -2.91
N GLN A 345 -14.00 -26.51 -1.80
CA GLN A 345 -15.10 -25.55 -1.79
C GLN A 345 -14.59 -24.14 -2.06
N MET A 346 -13.38 -23.76 -1.60
CA MET A 346 -12.75 -22.47 -1.88
C MET A 346 -12.55 -22.23 -3.36
N ASN A 347 -12.05 -23.24 -4.09
CA ASN A 347 -11.91 -23.17 -5.53
C ASN A 347 -13.27 -22.91 -6.22
N TYR A 348 -14.31 -23.59 -5.75
CA TYR A 348 -15.66 -23.37 -6.26
C TYR A 348 -16.16 -21.94 -5.96
N CYS A 349 -16.01 -21.46 -4.73
CA CYS A 349 -16.41 -20.10 -4.35
C CYS A 349 -15.64 -19.05 -5.15
N GLY A 350 -14.33 -19.21 -5.34
CA GLY A 350 -13.50 -18.28 -6.10
C GLY A 350 -13.92 -18.15 -7.57
N VAL A 351 -14.33 -19.25 -8.19
CA VAL A 351 -14.84 -19.25 -9.58
C VAL A 351 -16.30 -18.77 -9.65
N CYS A 352 -17.12 -19.17 -8.69
CA CYS A 352 -18.56 -18.84 -8.70
C CYS A 352 -18.82 -17.38 -8.34
N LEU A 353 -18.02 -16.76 -7.47
CA LEU A 353 -18.21 -15.37 -7.08
C LEU A 353 -18.25 -14.41 -8.27
N PRO A 354 -17.27 -14.38 -9.16
CA PRO A 354 -17.33 -13.54 -10.36
C PRO A 354 -18.55 -13.83 -11.22
N THR A 355 -18.92 -15.12 -11.38
CA THR A 355 -20.09 -15.53 -12.16
C THR A 355 -21.40 -15.05 -11.53
N ILE A 356 -21.55 -15.15 -10.21
CA ILE A 356 -22.73 -14.68 -9.48
C ILE A 356 -22.85 -13.16 -9.68
N TYR A 357 -21.75 -12.40 -9.53
CA TYR A 357 -21.79 -10.96 -9.71
C TYR A 357 -22.11 -10.54 -11.14
N SER A 358 -21.56 -11.22 -12.15
CA SER A 358 -21.85 -10.90 -13.55
C SER A 358 -23.32 -11.12 -13.93
N HIS A 359 -24.05 -12.01 -13.24
CA HIS A 359 -25.42 -12.38 -13.63
C HIS A 359 -26.50 -11.90 -12.64
N TYR A 360 -26.20 -11.90 -11.35
CA TYR A 360 -27.22 -11.74 -10.29
C TYR A 360 -27.05 -10.48 -9.44
N LEU A 361 -26.06 -9.64 -9.74
CA LEU A 361 -25.84 -8.41 -9.00
C LEU A 361 -27.07 -7.50 -9.06
N ASN A 362 -27.53 -7.02 -7.91
CA ASN A 362 -28.65 -6.09 -7.77
C ASN A 362 -28.22 -4.74 -7.19
N GLU A 363 -29.04 -3.71 -7.39
CA GLU A 363 -28.75 -2.34 -6.93
C GLU A 363 -28.62 -2.22 -5.40
N VAL A 364 -29.25 -3.10 -4.63
CA VAL A 364 -29.15 -3.08 -3.15
C VAL A 364 -27.75 -3.47 -2.69
N GLU A 365 -27.11 -4.43 -3.37
CA GLU A 365 -25.73 -4.83 -3.05
C GLU A 365 -24.73 -3.74 -3.44
N VAL A 366 -24.91 -3.12 -4.60
CA VAL A 366 -24.12 -1.96 -5.02
C VAL A 366 -24.26 -0.81 -4.02
N PHE A 367 -25.48 -0.52 -3.59
CA PHE A 367 -25.72 0.52 -2.59
C PHE A 367 -25.04 0.22 -1.24
N ARG A 368 -25.08 -1.03 -0.78
CA ARG A 368 -24.38 -1.46 0.44
C ARG A 368 -22.85 -1.29 0.30
N GLY A 369 -22.28 -1.80 -0.79
CA GLY A 369 -20.84 -1.66 -1.07
C GLY A 369 -20.41 -0.21 -1.13
N ARG A 370 -21.20 0.66 -1.76
CA ARG A 370 -20.97 2.11 -1.80
C ARG A 370 -20.96 2.73 -0.39
N ASN A 371 -21.93 2.39 0.45
CA ASN A 371 -21.96 2.88 1.82
C ASN A 371 -20.77 2.39 2.65
N HIS A 372 -20.31 1.17 2.44
CA HIS A 372 -19.08 0.66 3.05
C HIS A 372 -17.86 1.48 2.65
N LEU A 373 -17.71 1.77 1.36
CA LEU A 373 -16.61 2.59 0.87
C LEU A 373 -16.68 4.03 1.41
N PHE A 374 -17.87 4.65 1.42
CA PHE A 374 -18.05 5.98 1.98
C PHE A 374 -17.71 6.02 3.48
N ASN A 375 -18.16 5.02 4.23
CA ASN A 375 -17.82 4.91 5.64
C ASN A 375 -16.30 4.77 5.85
N GLN A 376 -15.62 3.97 5.03
CA GLN A 376 -14.17 3.85 5.10
C GLN A 376 -13.45 5.17 4.77
N LEU A 377 -13.89 5.90 3.75
CA LEU A 377 -13.34 7.21 3.41
C LEU A 377 -13.48 8.23 4.56
N LEU A 378 -14.56 8.13 5.34
CA LEU A 378 -14.79 8.97 6.51
C LEU A 378 -14.00 8.51 7.73
N THR A 379 -13.89 7.18 7.95
CA THR A 379 -13.25 6.61 9.14
C THR A 379 -11.73 6.76 9.10
N ASN A 380 -11.12 6.67 7.93
CA ASN A 380 -9.67 6.78 7.75
C ASN A 380 -9.16 8.23 7.80
N GLU A 381 -9.92 9.16 8.38
CA GLU A 381 -9.49 10.55 8.54
C GLU A 381 -8.44 10.70 9.64
N SER A 382 -7.20 10.40 9.31
CA SER A 382 -6.03 10.76 10.13
C SER A 382 -5.01 11.53 9.28
N ALA A 383 -4.20 12.37 9.92
CA ALA A 383 -3.14 13.10 9.22
C ALA A 383 -2.19 12.15 8.49
N ALA A 384 -1.84 11.01 9.10
CA ALA A 384 -0.98 9.99 8.50
C ALA A 384 -1.65 9.28 7.32
N GLY A 385 -2.92 8.87 7.45
CA GLY A 385 -3.69 8.25 6.36
C GLY A 385 -3.83 9.16 5.16
N LEU A 386 -4.17 10.43 5.41
CA LEU A 386 -4.27 11.47 4.39
C LEU A 386 -2.93 11.72 3.69
N ASN A 387 -1.83 11.78 4.46
CA ASN A 387 -0.48 11.95 3.94
C ASN A 387 -0.12 10.86 2.94
N LYS A 388 -0.37 9.59 3.30
CA LYS A 388 -0.12 8.44 2.44
C LYS A 388 -0.98 8.46 1.18
N GLU A 389 -2.28 8.80 1.29
CA GLU A 389 -3.16 8.94 0.12
C GLU A 389 -2.61 9.99 -0.87
N ILE A 390 -2.19 11.16 -0.37
CA ILE A 390 -1.62 12.23 -1.20
C ILE A 390 -0.33 11.75 -1.87
N GLY A 391 0.60 11.16 -1.11
CA GLY A 391 1.87 10.67 -1.63
C GLY A 391 1.68 9.64 -2.75
N MET A 392 0.76 8.69 -2.57
CA MET A 392 0.44 7.69 -3.59
C MET A 392 -0.21 8.31 -4.83
N ASP A 393 -1.14 9.22 -4.65
CA ASP A 393 -1.79 9.92 -5.77
C ASP A 393 -0.76 10.65 -6.65
N TYR A 394 0.16 11.40 -6.03
CA TYR A 394 1.19 12.11 -6.77
C TYR A 394 2.21 11.20 -7.45
N LEU A 395 2.61 10.09 -6.82
CA LEU A 395 3.52 9.12 -7.44
C LEU A 395 2.87 8.41 -8.63
N GLN A 396 1.63 7.95 -8.49
CA GLN A 396 0.98 7.10 -9.49
C GLN A 396 0.28 7.92 -10.58
N LEU A 397 -0.31 9.05 -10.24
CA LEU A 397 -1.15 9.85 -11.15
C LEU A 397 -0.52 11.20 -11.52
N GLY A 398 0.35 11.74 -10.67
CA GLY A 398 0.92 13.07 -10.82
C GLY A 398 0.05 14.20 -10.27
N PHE A 399 -1.11 13.90 -9.70
CA PHE A 399 -2.04 14.89 -9.12
C PHE A 399 -2.85 14.29 -7.97
N ARG A 400 -3.43 15.13 -7.13
CA ARG A 400 -4.28 14.75 -5.99
C ARG A 400 -5.70 14.38 -6.44
N ARG A 401 -6.17 13.21 -6.08
CA ARG A 401 -7.60 12.84 -6.14
C ARG A 401 -8.27 13.17 -4.81
N SER A 402 -9.25 14.07 -4.83
CA SER A 402 -9.99 14.34 -3.61
C SER A 402 -10.93 13.18 -3.25
N ARG A 403 -11.21 13.01 -1.96
CA ARG A 403 -12.21 12.02 -1.51
C ARG A 403 -13.60 12.31 -2.08
N THR A 404 -13.90 13.58 -2.33
CA THR A 404 -15.10 14.02 -3.04
C THR A 404 -15.15 13.48 -4.46
N GLU A 405 -14.04 13.51 -5.19
CA GLU A 405 -13.97 12.94 -6.54
C GLU A 405 -14.18 11.43 -6.52
N ILE A 406 -13.49 10.71 -5.62
CA ILE A 406 -13.66 9.27 -5.46
C ILE A 406 -15.13 8.95 -5.14
N ALA A 407 -15.72 9.64 -4.18
CA ALA A 407 -17.11 9.44 -3.79
C ALA A 407 -18.09 9.73 -4.94
N THR A 408 -17.86 10.80 -5.72
CA THR A 408 -18.71 11.16 -6.86
C THR A 408 -18.65 10.11 -7.96
N ARG A 409 -17.44 9.63 -8.29
CA ARG A 409 -17.28 8.57 -9.31
C ARG A 409 -17.92 7.26 -8.86
N VAL A 410 -17.71 6.87 -7.61
CA VAL A 410 -18.34 5.66 -7.05
C VAL A 410 -19.87 5.80 -6.96
N ALA A 411 -20.39 6.99 -6.66
CA ALA A 411 -21.83 7.24 -6.63
C ALA A 411 -22.51 7.09 -8.01
N SER A 412 -21.78 7.28 -9.09
CA SER A 412 -22.31 7.12 -10.47
C SER A 412 -22.30 5.67 -10.98
N ILE A 413 -21.67 4.74 -10.26
CA ILE A 413 -21.60 3.33 -10.66
C ILE A 413 -22.89 2.62 -10.26
N ASP A 414 -23.55 1.95 -11.20
CA ASP A 414 -24.71 1.10 -10.98
C ASP A 414 -24.38 -0.40 -11.20
N ALA A 415 -25.36 -1.26 -11.00
CA ALA A 415 -25.17 -2.70 -11.19
C ALA A 415 -24.82 -3.08 -12.64
N TYR A 416 -25.21 -2.27 -13.62
CA TYR A 416 -24.90 -2.52 -15.03
C TYR A 416 -23.41 -2.26 -15.34
N HIS A 417 -22.82 -1.25 -14.74
CA HIS A 417 -21.40 -0.94 -14.91
C HIS A 417 -20.47 -1.99 -14.30
N ILE A 418 -20.97 -2.75 -13.31
CA ILE A 418 -20.15 -3.78 -12.61
C ILE A 418 -20.24 -5.14 -13.31
N LYS A 419 -21.35 -5.43 -14.00
CA LYS A 419 -21.57 -6.66 -14.78
C LYS A 419 -20.69 -6.73 -16.02
#